data_88ad6d423285700b6df3ba7e3d03eb58
#
_entry.id   88ad6d423285700b6df3ba7e3d03eb58
#
_cell.length_a   1.000
_cell.length_b   1.000
_cell.length_c   1.000
_cell.angle_alpha   90.00
_cell.angle_beta   90.00
_cell.angle_gamma   90.00
#
_symmetry.space_group_name_H-M   'P 1'
#
loop_
_entity.id
_entity.type
_entity.pdbx_description
1 polymer ?
#
loop_
_entity_poly.entity_id
_entity_poly.type
_entity_poly.pdbx_seq_one_letter_code
_entity_poly.pdbx_strand_id
1 'polypeptide(L)'
;MSTYEIEIKLPIADRDSVHAKLIQLGFQEKARIRECDMYYNSDYHDVKKLGEALRIRKSTNLLTGITKAQINFKGKKIDKVSMSRQEYETVVEDAESMEQILKSLDFLPVAGVSKTRIYLKKEEMTACLDQVDGLGDFLELEVIAFEEASRETHLKNMEKLLTSLGLSMKDTVRTSYLGMLM
;
A
#
# COMPACT_ATOMS: atom_id res chain seq x y z
N MET A 1 15.38 14.27 -6.51
CA MET A 1 15.95 13.40 -5.47
C MET A 1 15.11 12.12 -5.49
N SER A 2 15.76 10.96 -5.57
CA SER A 2 15.05 9.68 -5.47
C SER A 2 14.63 9.45 -4.02
N THR A 3 13.37 9.12 -3.80
CA THR A 3 12.84 8.73 -2.49
C THR A 3 12.73 7.22 -2.43
N TYR A 4 13.00 6.66 -1.26
CA TYR A 4 12.86 5.22 -0.98
C TYR A 4 11.72 5.03 0.01
N GLU A 5 10.74 4.23 -0.36
CA GLU A 5 9.69 3.80 0.54
C GLU A 5 10.17 2.56 1.30
N ILE A 6 10.22 2.64 2.62
CA ILE A 6 10.54 1.52 3.50
C ILE A 6 9.23 1.08 4.12
N GLU A 7 8.76 -0.10 3.72
CA GLU A 7 7.46 -0.64 4.13
C GLU A 7 7.64 -2.03 4.73
N ILE A 8 6.91 -2.30 5.80
CA ILE A 8 6.65 -3.64 6.32
C ILE A 8 5.15 -3.84 6.46
N LYS A 9 4.70 -5.07 6.26
CA LYS A 9 3.29 -5.46 6.34
C LYS A 9 3.14 -6.77 7.09
N LEU A 10 2.10 -6.87 7.93
CA LEU A 10 1.78 -8.10 8.66
C LEU A 10 0.27 -8.21 8.90
N PRO A 11 -0.28 -9.44 8.93
CA PRO A 11 -1.65 -9.65 9.35
C PRO A 11 -1.81 -9.36 10.84
N ILE A 12 -2.97 -8.86 11.24
CA ILE A 12 -3.33 -8.60 12.63
C ILE A 12 -4.68 -9.24 12.97
N ALA A 13 -4.84 -9.70 14.20
CA ALA A 13 -6.06 -10.37 14.63
C ALA A 13 -7.16 -9.39 15.08
N ASP A 14 -6.77 -8.22 15.60
CA ASP A 14 -7.69 -7.23 16.17
C ASP A 14 -7.23 -5.82 15.80
N ARG A 15 -7.83 -5.30 14.73
CA ARG A 15 -7.53 -3.97 14.19
C ARG A 15 -7.86 -2.86 15.18
N ASP A 16 -8.96 -2.98 15.92
CA ASP A 16 -9.40 -1.93 16.83
C ASP A 16 -8.48 -1.85 18.05
N SER A 17 -7.99 -2.98 18.56
CA SER A 17 -6.98 -3.02 19.61
C SER A 17 -5.66 -2.39 19.15
N VAL A 18 -5.20 -2.69 17.94
CA VAL A 18 -3.97 -2.10 17.38
C VAL A 18 -4.17 -0.58 17.17
N HIS A 19 -5.32 -0.15 16.67
CA HIS A 19 -5.67 1.26 16.53
C HIS A 19 -5.57 2.01 17.87
N ALA A 20 -6.24 1.49 18.91
CA ALA A 20 -6.22 2.11 20.24
C ALA A 20 -4.79 2.23 20.80
N LYS A 21 -3.96 1.21 20.64
CA LYS A 21 -2.56 1.24 21.06
C LYS A 21 -1.74 2.26 20.26
N LEU A 22 -1.93 2.37 18.96
CA LEU A 22 -1.25 3.38 18.13
C LEU A 22 -1.60 4.80 18.60
N ILE A 23 -2.88 5.07 18.88
CA ILE A 23 -3.29 6.37 19.45
C ILE A 23 -2.60 6.63 20.81
N GLN A 24 -2.55 5.63 21.71
CA GLN A 24 -1.85 5.76 23.01
C GLN A 24 -0.34 6.02 22.82
N LEU A 25 0.26 5.50 21.76
CA LEU A 25 1.67 5.73 21.41
C LEU A 25 1.91 7.08 20.70
N GLY A 26 0.86 7.89 20.54
CA GLY A 26 0.92 9.26 20.01
C GLY A 26 0.74 9.36 18.48
N PHE A 27 0.30 8.31 17.82
CA PHE A 27 -0.14 8.42 16.43
C PHE A 27 -1.45 9.19 16.34
N GLN A 28 -1.61 9.96 15.27
CA GLN A 28 -2.82 10.72 14.99
C GLN A 28 -3.50 10.17 13.75
N GLU A 29 -4.78 9.84 13.85
CA GLU A 29 -5.58 9.45 12.72
C GLU A 29 -5.73 10.65 11.75
N LYS A 30 -5.42 10.44 10.48
CA LYS A 30 -5.44 11.47 9.44
C LYS A 30 -6.59 11.29 8.46
N ALA A 31 -6.93 10.03 8.14
CA ALA A 31 -7.99 9.73 7.19
C ALA A 31 -8.50 8.31 7.35
N ARG A 32 -9.76 8.10 6.95
CA ARG A 32 -10.35 6.77 6.67
C ARG A 32 -10.79 6.74 5.22
N ILE A 33 -10.27 5.80 4.46
CA ILE A 33 -10.42 5.76 3.01
C ILE A 33 -10.85 4.36 2.60
N ARG A 34 -11.86 4.29 1.72
CA ARG A 34 -12.15 3.07 0.96
C ARG A 34 -11.34 3.13 -0.33
N GLU A 35 -10.46 2.18 -0.52
CA GLU A 35 -9.65 2.03 -1.74
C GLU A 35 -10.16 0.85 -2.56
N CYS A 36 -10.37 1.09 -3.85
CA CYS A 36 -10.73 0.07 -4.83
C CYS A 36 -9.72 0.14 -5.96
N ASP A 37 -8.88 -0.88 -6.05
CA ASP A 37 -7.84 -1.03 -7.06
C ASP A 37 -8.34 -1.97 -8.15
N MET A 38 -8.21 -1.58 -9.41
CA MET A 38 -8.31 -2.48 -10.55
C MET A 38 -6.93 -2.60 -11.18
N TYR A 39 -6.42 -3.82 -11.31
CA TYR A 39 -5.13 -4.12 -11.91
C TYR A 39 -5.29 -4.52 -13.38
N TYR A 40 -4.30 -4.14 -14.19
CA TYR A 40 -4.29 -4.35 -15.63
C TYR A 40 -3.06 -5.15 -16.05
N ASN A 41 -3.22 -5.96 -17.08
CA ASN A 41 -2.14 -6.71 -17.72
C ASN A 41 -2.32 -6.70 -19.25
N SER A 42 -1.24 -6.96 -19.98
CA SER A 42 -1.24 -7.08 -21.43
C SER A 42 -0.40 -8.28 -21.86
N ASP A 43 -0.81 -8.96 -22.92
CA ASP A 43 -0.03 -10.03 -23.52
C ASP A 43 1.26 -9.52 -24.19
N TYR A 44 1.27 -8.25 -24.63
CA TYR A 44 2.44 -7.59 -25.23
C TYR A 44 3.43 -7.06 -24.20
N HIS A 45 2.94 -6.71 -23.02
CA HIS A 45 3.75 -6.29 -21.87
C HIS A 45 3.17 -6.93 -20.61
N ASP A 46 3.58 -8.17 -20.34
CA ASP A 46 3.08 -8.95 -19.21
C ASP A 46 3.65 -8.39 -17.91
N VAL A 47 2.92 -7.40 -17.36
CA VAL A 47 3.25 -6.66 -16.13
C VAL A 47 3.50 -7.61 -14.96
N LYS A 48 2.65 -8.66 -14.85
CA LYS A 48 2.77 -9.67 -13.79
C LYS A 48 4.07 -10.48 -13.91
N LYS A 49 4.36 -10.96 -15.11
CA LYS A 49 5.57 -11.76 -15.41
C LYS A 49 6.85 -10.95 -15.24
N LEU A 50 6.79 -9.65 -15.52
CA LEU A 50 7.89 -8.72 -15.34
C LEU A 50 8.09 -8.31 -13.87
N GLY A 51 7.18 -8.69 -12.96
CA GLY A 51 7.22 -8.30 -11.55
C GLY A 51 6.82 -6.84 -11.31
N GLU A 52 6.08 -6.28 -12.26
CA GLU A 52 5.54 -4.92 -12.26
C GLU A 52 4.09 -4.91 -11.79
N ALA A 53 3.49 -3.73 -11.65
CA ALA A 53 2.06 -3.59 -11.43
C ALA A 53 1.55 -2.30 -12.06
N LEU A 54 0.44 -2.40 -12.78
CA LEU A 54 -0.31 -1.27 -13.32
C LEU A 54 -1.71 -1.31 -12.75
N ARG A 55 -2.17 -0.22 -12.13
CA ARG A 55 -3.53 -0.16 -11.57
C ARG A 55 -4.15 1.22 -11.70
N ILE A 56 -5.47 1.24 -11.76
CA ILE A 56 -6.28 2.42 -11.46
C ILE A 56 -6.84 2.21 -10.06
N ARG A 57 -6.63 3.20 -9.18
CA ARG A 57 -7.14 3.24 -7.81
C ARG A 57 -8.22 4.29 -7.70
N LYS A 58 -9.39 3.91 -7.17
CA LYS A 58 -10.41 4.86 -6.70
C LYS A 58 -10.35 4.90 -5.18
N SER A 59 -10.15 6.11 -4.62
CA SER A 59 -10.02 6.35 -3.18
C SER A 59 -11.17 7.25 -2.72
N THR A 60 -12.07 6.72 -1.90
CA THR A 60 -13.21 7.46 -1.34
C THR A 60 -12.92 7.77 0.13
N ASN A 61 -12.87 9.05 0.46
CA ASN A 61 -12.78 9.48 1.86
C ASN A 61 -14.11 9.20 2.56
N LEU A 62 -14.09 8.39 3.62
CA LEU A 62 -15.30 7.92 4.30
C LEU A 62 -16.00 8.99 5.15
N LEU A 63 -15.32 10.11 5.46
CA LEU A 63 -15.91 11.23 6.20
C LEU A 63 -16.60 12.23 5.26
N THR A 64 -15.98 12.49 4.09
CA THR A 64 -16.48 13.52 3.16
C THR A 64 -17.26 12.96 1.98
N GLY A 65 -17.15 11.66 1.71
CA GLY A 65 -17.70 11.00 0.53
C GLY A 65 -16.97 11.34 -0.79
N ILE A 66 -15.92 12.17 -0.73
CA ILE A 66 -15.19 12.58 -1.93
C ILE A 66 -14.36 11.41 -2.44
N THR A 67 -14.53 11.08 -3.73
CA THR A 67 -13.74 10.07 -4.43
C THR A 67 -12.72 10.75 -5.34
N LYS A 68 -11.49 10.24 -5.32
CA LYS A 68 -10.41 10.59 -6.25
C LYS A 68 -9.95 9.34 -6.96
N ALA A 69 -9.50 9.50 -8.20
CA ALA A 69 -8.89 8.42 -8.95
C ALA A 69 -7.44 8.74 -9.29
N GLN A 70 -6.62 7.71 -9.37
CA GLN A 70 -5.22 7.82 -9.76
C GLN A 70 -4.81 6.57 -10.52
N ILE A 71 -3.88 6.72 -11.45
CA ILE A 71 -3.18 5.63 -12.09
C ILE A 71 -1.80 5.48 -11.46
N ASN A 72 -1.44 4.24 -11.12
CA ASN A 72 -0.13 3.92 -10.56
C ASN A 72 0.54 2.86 -11.42
N PHE A 73 1.81 3.07 -11.72
CA PHE A 73 2.71 2.05 -12.23
C PHE A 73 3.82 1.81 -11.21
N LYS A 74 4.00 0.55 -10.85
CA LYS A 74 5.10 0.09 -9.99
C LYS A 74 6.02 -0.78 -10.81
N GLY A 75 7.26 -0.36 -10.98
CA GLY A 75 8.30 -1.14 -11.63
C GLY A 75 8.67 -2.40 -10.85
N LYS A 76 9.48 -3.26 -11.44
CA LYS A 76 10.02 -4.45 -10.78
C LYS A 76 10.83 -4.08 -9.53
N LYS A 77 10.85 -4.97 -8.56
CA LYS A 77 11.67 -4.81 -7.35
C LYS A 77 13.15 -4.68 -7.74
N ILE A 78 13.82 -3.66 -7.19
CA ILE A 78 15.22 -3.34 -7.53
C ILE A 78 16.16 -4.38 -6.93
N ASP A 79 15.81 -4.96 -5.78
CA ASP A 79 16.61 -6.00 -5.12
C ASP A 79 15.75 -7.07 -4.41
N LYS A 80 16.43 -8.14 -3.92
CA LYS A 80 15.77 -9.25 -3.20
C LYS A 80 15.52 -8.95 -1.72
N VAL A 81 16.02 -7.84 -1.20
CA VAL A 81 16.04 -7.52 0.23
C VAL A 81 15.09 -6.39 0.56
N SER A 82 14.92 -5.40 -0.34
CA SER A 82 14.01 -4.26 -0.15
C SER A 82 12.69 -4.42 -0.90
N MET A 83 11.67 -3.69 -0.44
CA MET A 83 10.42 -3.50 -1.17
C MET A 83 10.51 -2.30 -2.12
N SER A 84 11.69 -1.67 -2.23
CA SER A 84 11.93 -0.48 -3.03
C SER A 84 11.68 -0.75 -4.52
N ARG A 85 10.87 0.11 -5.12
CA ARG A 85 10.50 0.08 -6.53
C ARG A 85 10.49 1.49 -7.08
N GLN A 86 10.65 1.61 -8.37
CA GLN A 86 10.31 2.83 -9.07
C GLN A 86 8.79 2.91 -9.18
N GLU A 87 8.21 4.01 -8.73
CA GLU A 87 6.77 4.24 -8.80
C GLU A 87 6.48 5.53 -9.55
N TYR A 88 5.47 5.46 -10.43
CA TYR A 88 4.89 6.61 -11.09
C TYR A 88 3.41 6.65 -10.75
N GLU A 89 2.98 7.79 -10.26
CA GLU A 89 1.61 8.01 -9.86
C GLU A 89 1.12 9.37 -10.34
N THR A 90 -0.09 9.41 -10.85
CA THR A 90 -0.74 10.68 -11.18
C THR A 90 -2.25 10.59 -10.95
N VAL A 91 -2.84 11.72 -10.59
CA VAL A 91 -4.30 11.85 -10.45
C VAL A 91 -4.94 11.74 -11.83
N VAL A 92 -6.06 11.05 -11.90
CA VAL A 92 -6.89 10.88 -13.08
C VAL A 92 -8.23 11.52 -12.81
N GLU A 93 -8.61 12.48 -13.64
CA GLU A 93 -9.87 13.21 -13.48
C GLU A 93 -11.08 12.31 -13.78
N ASP A 94 -10.97 11.47 -14.83
CA ASP A 94 -11.97 10.50 -15.26
C ASP A 94 -11.37 9.09 -15.34
N ALA A 95 -11.67 8.29 -14.30
CA ALA A 95 -11.18 6.92 -14.21
C ALA A 95 -11.75 6.00 -15.31
N GLU A 96 -12.96 6.26 -15.79
CA GLU A 96 -13.62 5.45 -16.81
C GLU A 96 -12.97 5.67 -18.19
N SER A 97 -12.70 6.94 -18.53
CA SER A 97 -11.93 7.26 -19.74
C SER A 97 -10.52 6.68 -19.70
N MET A 98 -9.84 6.74 -18.52
CA MET A 98 -8.52 6.14 -18.37
C MET A 98 -8.55 4.62 -18.56
N GLU A 99 -9.57 3.96 -18.03
CA GLU A 99 -9.76 2.52 -18.24
C GLU A 99 -9.95 2.19 -19.73
N GLN A 100 -10.73 2.99 -20.46
CA GLN A 100 -10.91 2.79 -21.91
C GLN A 100 -9.62 3.02 -22.70
N ILE A 101 -8.80 3.99 -22.29
CA ILE A 101 -7.47 4.21 -22.87
C ILE A 101 -6.60 2.97 -22.66
N LEU A 102 -6.54 2.43 -21.44
CA LEU A 102 -5.76 1.22 -21.16
C LEU A 102 -6.24 0.04 -21.99
N LYS A 103 -7.57 -0.19 -22.07
CA LYS A 103 -8.15 -1.25 -22.89
C LYS A 103 -7.83 -1.07 -24.39
N SER A 104 -7.84 0.16 -24.88
CA SER A 104 -7.47 0.47 -26.29
C SER A 104 -5.99 0.23 -26.58
N LEU A 105 -5.17 0.19 -25.55
CA LEU A 105 -3.73 -0.16 -25.59
C LEU A 105 -3.47 -1.63 -25.24
N ASP A 106 -4.51 -2.47 -25.25
CA ASP A 106 -4.47 -3.89 -24.89
C ASP A 106 -4.04 -4.19 -23.43
N PHE A 107 -4.17 -3.22 -22.51
CA PHE A 107 -4.09 -3.48 -21.09
C PHE A 107 -5.49 -3.79 -20.56
N LEU A 108 -5.75 -5.07 -20.33
CA LEU A 108 -7.06 -5.56 -19.89
C LEU A 108 -7.12 -5.69 -18.35
N PRO A 109 -8.29 -5.45 -17.73
CA PRO A 109 -8.44 -5.65 -16.28
C PRO A 109 -8.32 -7.14 -15.96
N VAL A 110 -7.54 -7.46 -14.92
CA VAL A 110 -7.27 -8.85 -14.52
C VAL A 110 -7.77 -9.20 -13.13
N ALA A 111 -7.68 -8.28 -12.17
CA ALA A 111 -8.14 -8.51 -10.80
C ALA A 111 -8.34 -7.20 -10.05
N GLY A 112 -9.25 -7.21 -9.08
CA GLY A 112 -9.48 -6.09 -8.16
C GLY A 112 -9.03 -6.40 -6.75
N VAL A 113 -8.59 -5.36 -6.02
CA VAL A 113 -8.35 -5.40 -4.58
C VAL A 113 -9.11 -4.25 -3.96
N SER A 114 -9.94 -4.55 -3.00
CA SER A 114 -10.69 -3.53 -2.25
C SER A 114 -10.36 -3.60 -0.78
N LYS A 115 -10.19 -2.45 -0.14
CA LYS A 115 -9.89 -2.37 1.29
C LYS A 115 -10.40 -1.07 1.91
N THR A 116 -10.65 -1.12 3.21
CA THR A 116 -10.82 0.09 4.03
C THR A 116 -9.53 0.33 4.78
N ARG A 117 -8.95 1.52 4.64
CA ARG A 117 -7.68 1.90 5.25
C ARG A 117 -7.87 3.07 6.22
N ILE A 118 -7.30 2.93 7.42
CA ILE A 118 -7.14 4.01 8.37
C ILE A 118 -5.69 4.45 8.33
N TYR A 119 -5.46 5.71 8.00
CA TYR A 119 -4.13 6.32 8.01
C TYR A 119 -3.87 6.98 9.37
N LEU A 120 -2.78 6.56 10.02
CA LEU A 120 -2.29 7.20 11.24
C LEU A 120 -0.86 7.67 11.02
N LYS A 121 -0.51 8.82 11.56
CA LYS A 121 0.83 9.39 11.40
C LYS A 121 1.41 9.84 12.72
N LYS A 122 2.69 9.55 12.90
CA LYS A 122 3.53 10.08 13.97
C LYS A 122 4.89 10.40 13.38
N GLU A 123 5.28 11.70 13.42
CA GLU A 123 6.53 12.18 12.83
C GLU A 123 6.65 11.75 11.36
N GLU A 124 7.70 11.03 11.01
CA GLU A 124 7.95 10.52 9.65
C GLU A 124 7.24 9.18 9.36
N MET A 125 6.80 8.46 10.41
CA MET A 125 6.21 7.13 10.28
C MET A 125 4.71 7.20 10.03
N THR A 126 4.26 6.50 8.99
CA THR A 126 2.86 6.25 8.70
C THR A 126 2.51 4.82 9.13
N ALA A 127 1.41 4.65 9.84
CA ALA A 127 0.81 3.36 10.13
C ALA A 127 -0.53 3.28 9.40
N CYS A 128 -0.71 2.24 8.60
CA CYS A 128 -1.93 1.98 7.86
C CYS A 128 -2.59 0.73 8.41
N LEU A 129 -3.83 0.86 8.90
CA LEU A 129 -4.66 -0.25 9.32
C LEU A 129 -5.63 -0.59 8.20
N ASP A 130 -5.39 -1.70 7.53
CA ASP A 130 -6.17 -2.17 6.39
C ASP A 130 -7.14 -3.25 6.80
N GLN A 131 -8.37 -3.16 6.35
CA GLN A 131 -9.32 -4.25 6.27
C GLN A 131 -9.48 -4.59 4.79
N VAL A 132 -8.89 -5.70 4.37
CA VAL A 132 -8.85 -6.12 2.96
C VAL A 132 -9.96 -7.14 2.72
N ASP A 133 -10.78 -6.87 1.71
CA ASP A 133 -11.88 -7.77 1.35
C ASP A 133 -11.31 -9.15 0.96
N GLY A 134 -11.81 -10.19 1.62
CA GLY A 134 -11.38 -11.58 1.39
C GLY A 134 -10.07 -12.00 2.08
N LEU A 135 -9.34 -11.08 2.74
CA LEU A 135 -8.08 -11.41 3.44
C LEU A 135 -8.10 -11.12 4.94
N GLY A 136 -8.92 -10.15 5.39
CA GLY A 136 -8.96 -9.72 6.79
C GLY A 136 -8.09 -8.49 7.05
N ASP A 137 -7.60 -8.37 8.28
CA ASP A 137 -6.96 -7.16 8.79
C ASP A 137 -5.43 -7.22 8.73
N PHE A 138 -4.81 -6.08 8.36
CA PHE A 138 -3.37 -5.93 8.24
C PHE A 138 -2.91 -4.60 8.84
N LEU A 139 -1.67 -4.58 9.31
CA LEU A 139 -0.91 -3.38 9.62
C LEU A 139 0.20 -3.22 8.58
N GLU A 140 0.28 -2.05 7.94
CA GLU A 140 1.45 -1.61 7.18
C GLU A 140 2.12 -0.46 7.93
N LEU A 141 3.44 -0.50 8.06
CA LEU A 141 4.25 0.60 8.55
C LEU A 141 5.14 1.10 7.42
N GLU A 142 5.14 2.39 7.22
CA GLU A 142 5.76 3.06 6.07
C GLU A 142 6.59 4.26 6.52
N VAL A 143 7.79 4.43 5.95
CA VAL A 143 8.62 5.64 6.07
C VAL A 143 9.17 5.98 4.69
N ILE A 144 9.06 7.25 4.31
CA ILE A 144 9.72 7.78 3.11
C ILE A 144 11.12 8.28 3.49
N ALA A 145 12.13 7.59 3.00
CA ALA A 145 13.53 7.93 3.24
C ALA A 145 14.15 8.62 2.02
N PHE A 146 15.06 9.56 2.24
CA PHE A 146 15.82 10.25 1.18
C PHE A 146 17.20 9.62 0.97
N GLU A 147 17.66 8.79 1.90
CA GLU A 147 18.97 8.13 1.86
C GLU A 147 18.82 6.64 2.17
N GLU A 148 19.44 5.80 1.36
CA GLU A 148 19.44 4.35 1.56
C GLU A 148 20.13 3.96 2.89
N ALA A 149 21.12 4.71 3.32
CA ALA A 149 21.86 4.48 4.57
C ALA A 149 20.96 4.56 5.84
N SER A 150 19.83 5.26 5.78
CA SER A 150 18.89 5.38 6.90
C SER A 150 17.96 4.16 7.08
N ARG A 151 17.93 3.24 6.12
CA ARG A 151 17.02 2.09 6.06
C ARG A 151 17.06 1.21 7.32
N GLU A 152 18.26 0.84 7.78
CA GLU A 152 18.39 0.00 8.99
C GLU A 152 17.82 0.66 10.22
N THR A 153 18.02 1.97 10.35
CA THR A 153 17.48 2.76 11.46
C THR A 153 15.96 2.76 11.45
N HIS A 154 15.34 2.98 10.27
CA HIS A 154 13.88 2.95 10.13
C HIS A 154 13.31 1.57 10.43
N LEU A 155 13.94 0.49 9.93
CA LEU A 155 13.51 -0.89 10.23
C LEU A 155 13.60 -1.20 11.73
N LYS A 156 14.66 -0.76 12.42
CA LYS A 156 14.78 -0.91 13.89
C LYS A 156 13.68 -0.13 14.65
N ASN A 157 13.32 1.05 14.15
CA ASN A 157 12.23 1.84 14.76
C ASN A 157 10.87 1.16 14.52
N MET A 158 10.63 0.60 13.34
CA MET A 158 9.44 -0.20 13.07
C MET A 158 9.37 -1.45 13.97
N GLU A 159 10.49 -2.15 14.15
CA GLU A 159 10.56 -3.32 15.05
C GLU A 159 10.24 -2.96 16.51
N LYS A 160 10.76 -1.84 17.01
CA LYS A 160 10.42 -1.34 18.35
C LYS A 160 8.92 -1.03 18.47
N LEU A 161 8.34 -0.40 17.45
CA LEU A 161 6.92 -0.12 17.42
C LEU A 161 6.10 -1.43 17.42
N LEU A 162 6.43 -2.40 16.58
CA LEU A 162 5.77 -3.71 16.56
C LEU A 162 5.83 -4.38 17.95
N THR A 163 6.99 -4.36 18.60
CA THR A 163 7.16 -4.91 19.95
C THR A 163 6.24 -4.22 20.96
N SER A 164 6.10 -2.88 20.88
CA SER A 164 5.19 -2.11 21.75
C SER A 164 3.71 -2.43 21.48
N LEU A 165 3.37 -2.87 20.28
CA LEU A 165 2.04 -3.32 19.91
C LEU A 165 1.77 -4.79 20.31
N GLY A 166 2.80 -5.54 20.73
CA GLY A 166 2.74 -6.98 20.98
C GLY A 166 2.81 -7.81 19.69
N LEU A 167 3.41 -7.25 18.63
CA LEU A 167 3.59 -7.85 17.33
C LEU A 167 5.07 -8.13 17.04
N SER A 168 5.39 -8.88 15.99
CA SER A 168 6.76 -9.29 15.67
C SER A 168 7.12 -9.06 14.21
N MET A 169 8.37 -8.69 13.95
CA MET A 169 8.94 -8.66 12.60
C MET A 169 8.89 -10.02 11.89
N LYS A 170 8.82 -11.13 12.65
CA LYS A 170 8.72 -12.49 12.09
C LYS A 170 7.39 -12.75 11.40
N ASP A 171 6.36 -12.00 11.75
CA ASP A 171 5.00 -12.14 11.19
C ASP A 171 4.82 -11.31 9.92
N THR A 172 5.87 -10.61 9.48
CA THR A 172 5.80 -9.79 8.28
C THR A 172 5.67 -10.61 7.01
N VAL A 173 4.84 -10.13 6.10
CA VAL A 173 4.59 -10.76 4.80
C VAL A 173 5.05 -9.85 3.67
N ARG A 174 5.63 -10.45 2.61
CA ARG A 174 6.15 -9.74 1.44
C ARG A 174 5.27 -9.85 0.21
N THR A 175 4.21 -10.63 0.30
CA THR A 175 3.25 -10.81 -0.79
C THR A 175 2.29 -9.62 -0.82
N SER A 176 2.02 -9.07 -2.00
CA SER A 176 0.99 -8.02 -2.15
C SER A 176 -0.40 -8.59 -1.88
N TYR A 177 -1.36 -7.72 -1.54
CA TYR A 177 -2.75 -8.17 -1.37
C TYR A 177 -3.29 -8.87 -2.63
N LEU A 178 -2.98 -8.33 -3.81
CA LEU A 178 -3.32 -9.01 -5.07
C LEU A 178 -2.72 -10.42 -5.14
N GLY A 179 -1.45 -10.58 -4.75
CA GLY A 179 -0.79 -11.88 -4.77
C GLY A 179 -1.31 -12.86 -3.71
N MET A 180 -1.98 -12.38 -2.66
CA MET A 180 -2.64 -13.22 -1.65
C MET A 180 -4.05 -13.66 -2.08
N LEU A 181 -4.71 -12.88 -2.95
CA LEU A 181 -6.06 -13.17 -3.46
C LEU A 181 -6.05 -14.08 -4.70
N MET A 182 -4.91 -14.27 -5.34
CA MET A 182 -4.73 -15.12 -6.53
C MET A 182 -4.14 -16.47 -6.19
#